data_87272ac7178297e0baee48907ef20de9
#
_entry.id   87272ac7178297e0baee48907ef20de9
#
_cell.length_a   1.000
_cell.length_b   1.000
_cell.length_c   1.000
_cell.angle_alpha   90.00
_cell.angle_beta   90.00
_cell.angle_gamma   90.00
#
_symmetry.space_group_name_H-M   'P 1'
#
loop_
_entity.id
_entity.type
_entity.pdbx_description
1 polymer ?
#
loop_
_entity_poly.entity_id
_entity_poly.type
_entity_poly.pdbx_seq_one_letter_code
_entity_poly.pdbx_strand_id
1 'polypeptide(L)'
;MGIVYTGYMLTYATLQARSREFLAATGLTHDEFARVLPALAAAYAVRYPPDKTWAGKVRQRQSGGGAKGVLSPMEDKLLFILGYQKTNPLQTMHGLPFDLSQPQTHSWIHRLLPVLRCALAALDMAPARDASRVARSPLMLEGAPVGALDGTERRRQRPTEAAQQTAHYSGKKKAHTDKNVLLINEYTSKVVYLRPTVAGKTHDKKAADEADLVYPVNSTLDKDTVFQGYEPAGDLTQQPPKSPEARS
;
A
#
# COMPACT_ATOMS: atom_id res chain seq x y z
N MET A 1 33.88 24.52 -2.73
CA MET A 1 33.66 24.01 -4.08
C MET A 1 32.28 23.39 -4.07
N GLY A 2 31.23 24.17 -4.40
CA GLY A 2 29.84 23.74 -4.32
C GLY A 2 29.54 22.83 -5.50
N ILE A 3 29.05 21.64 -5.22
CA ILE A 3 28.51 20.73 -6.23
C ILE A 3 27.21 21.37 -6.71
N VAL A 4 27.26 22.03 -7.89
CA VAL A 4 26.06 22.45 -8.58
C VAL A 4 25.41 21.19 -9.13
N TYR A 5 24.39 20.69 -8.43
CA TYR A 5 23.46 19.71 -9.00
C TYR A 5 22.68 20.45 -10.09
N THR A 6 23.08 20.30 -11.34
CA THR A 6 22.19 20.55 -12.48
C THR A 6 21.14 19.44 -12.51
N GLY A 7 20.30 19.42 -11.48
CA GLY A 7 19.28 18.42 -11.30
C GLY A 7 18.11 18.71 -12.24
N TYR A 8 17.94 17.88 -13.25
CA TYR A 8 16.66 17.80 -13.94
C TYR A 8 15.61 17.37 -12.91
N MET A 9 14.64 18.26 -12.68
CA MET A 9 13.50 17.98 -11.84
C MET A 9 12.75 16.76 -12.39
N LEU A 10 12.48 15.77 -11.55
CA LEU A 10 11.74 14.57 -11.94
C LEU A 10 10.28 14.97 -12.16
N THR A 11 9.82 14.88 -13.40
CA THR A 11 8.44 15.14 -13.79
C THR A 11 7.94 13.99 -14.64
N TYR A 12 6.62 13.85 -14.74
CA TYR A 12 6.01 12.89 -15.66
C TYR A 12 6.50 13.14 -17.09
N ALA A 13 6.56 14.41 -17.53
CA ALA A 13 7.01 14.79 -18.87
C ALA A 13 8.44 14.33 -19.18
N THR A 14 9.36 14.37 -18.18
CA THR A 14 10.74 13.90 -18.37
C THR A 14 10.89 12.40 -18.35
N LEU A 15 9.95 11.69 -17.68
CA LEU A 15 10.04 10.25 -17.48
C LEU A 15 9.20 9.42 -18.45
N GLN A 16 8.14 10.01 -19.02
CA GLN A 16 7.19 9.29 -19.90
C GLN A 16 7.83 8.62 -21.13
N ALA A 17 8.91 9.19 -21.67
CA ALA A 17 9.62 8.60 -22.81
C ALA A 17 10.53 7.42 -22.43
N ARG A 18 10.68 7.12 -21.15
CA ARG A 18 11.61 6.13 -20.60
C ARG A 18 10.83 5.03 -19.87
N SER A 19 10.24 4.11 -20.63
CA SER A 19 9.30 3.11 -20.07
C SER A 19 9.89 2.24 -18.95
N ARG A 20 11.17 1.88 -19.05
CA ARG A 20 11.86 1.08 -18.03
C ARG A 20 12.05 1.85 -16.73
N GLU A 21 12.51 3.08 -16.81
CA GLU A 21 12.70 3.98 -15.67
C GLU A 21 11.36 4.41 -15.08
N PHE A 22 10.35 4.61 -15.92
CA PHE A 22 8.98 4.89 -15.50
C PHE A 22 8.40 3.76 -14.64
N LEU A 23 8.50 2.51 -15.12
CA LEU A 23 8.10 1.32 -14.35
C LEU A 23 8.93 1.17 -13.07
N ALA A 24 10.24 1.46 -13.14
CA ALA A 24 11.11 1.44 -11.97
C ALA A 24 10.73 2.50 -10.93
N ALA A 25 10.31 3.69 -11.35
CA ALA A 25 9.92 4.78 -10.46
C ALA A 25 8.51 4.60 -9.87
N THR A 26 7.55 4.17 -10.67
CA THR A 26 6.12 4.13 -10.29
C THR A 26 5.64 2.75 -9.83
N GLY A 27 6.23 1.67 -10.36
CA GLY A 27 5.71 0.32 -10.22
C GLY A 27 4.57 0.01 -11.18
N LEU A 28 4.19 0.94 -12.05
CA LEU A 28 3.10 0.81 -13.01
C LEU A 28 3.61 0.96 -14.45
N THR A 29 2.98 0.26 -15.38
CA THR A 29 3.09 0.54 -16.81
C THR A 29 2.42 1.88 -17.14
N HIS A 30 2.65 2.40 -18.35
CA HIS A 30 1.98 3.63 -18.80
C HIS A 30 0.46 3.48 -18.85
N ASP A 31 -0.05 2.32 -19.29
CA ASP A 31 -1.49 2.05 -19.39
C ASP A 31 -2.13 1.97 -17.99
N GLU A 32 -1.48 1.32 -17.04
CA GLU A 32 -1.94 1.26 -15.66
C GLU A 32 -1.93 2.65 -15.01
N PHE A 33 -0.89 3.42 -15.24
CA PHE A 33 -0.80 4.81 -14.75
C PHE A 33 -1.92 5.67 -15.35
N ALA A 34 -2.17 5.56 -16.66
CA ALA A 34 -3.23 6.28 -17.35
C ALA A 34 -4.63 5.89 -16.84
N ARG A 35 -4.83 4.65 -16.39
CA ARG A 35 -6.08 4.20 -15.75
C ARG A 35 -6.27 4.79 -14.35
N VAL A 36 -5.21 4.93 -13.57
CA VAL A 36 -5.30 5.46 -12.20
C VAL A 36 -5.43 6.98 -12.18
N LEU A 37 -4.85 7.68 -13.14
CA LEU A 37 -4.77 9.14 -13.16
C LEU A 37 -6.13 9.85 -13.09
N PRO A 38 -7.17 9.49 -13.89
CA PRO A 38 -8.49 10.13 -13.82
C PRO A 38 -9.16 9.91 -12.44
N ALA A 39 -9.05 8.72 -11.88
CA ALA A 39 -9.60 8.41 -10.56
C ALA A 39 -8.91 9.20 -9.45
N LEU A 40 -7.57 9.37 -9.54
CA LEU A 40 -6.83 10.24 -8.63
C LEU A 40 -7.28 11.70 -8.75
N ALA A 41 -7.46 12.21 -9.96
CA ALA A 41 -7.92 13.57 -10.20
C ALA A 41 -9.32 13.80 -9.61
N ALA A 42 -10.24 12.87 -9.82
CA ALA A 42 -11.58 12.93 -9.26
C ALA A 42 -11.57 12.91 -7.72
N ALA A 43 -10.83 11.98 -7.13
CA ALA A 43 -10.68 11.88 -5.68
C ALA A 43 -10.00 13.13 -5.08
N TYR A 44 -9.03 13.71 -5.78
CA TYR A 44 -8.36 14.93 -5.37
C TYR A 44 -9.32 16.12 -5.39
N ALA A 45 -10.13 16.27 -6.44
CA ALA A 45 -11.11 17.36 -6.58
C ALA A 45 -12.19 17.29 -5.49
N VAL A 46 -12.66 16.09 -5.14
CA VAL A 46 -13.61 15.87 -4.04
C VAL A 46 -13.00 16.27 -2.69
N ARG A 47 -11.78 15.88 -2.43
CA ARG A 47 -11.13 16.12 -1.14
C ARG A 47 -10.62 17.57 -0.99
N TYR A 48 -10.20 18.19 -2.07
CA TYR A 48 -9.62 19.54 -2.13
C TYR A 48 -10.32 20.39 -3.19
N PRO A 49 -11.60 20.69 -2.99
CA PRO A 49 -12.35 21.47 -3.96
C PRO A 49 -11.76 22.89 -4.08
N PRO A 50 -11.78 23.47 -5.29
CA PRO A 50 -11.14 24.75 -5.55
C PRO A 50 -11.76 25.94 -4.80
N ASP A 51 -13.01 25.83 -4.40
CA ASP A 51 -13.76 26.83 -3.64
C ASP A 51 -13.44 26.81 -2.13
N LYS A 52 -12.71 25.82 -1.65
CA LYS A 52 -12.34 25.71 -0.22
C LYS A 52 -10.84 25.85 0.01
N THR A 53 -10.51 26.40 1.17
CA THR A 53 -9.13 26.40 1.67
C THR A 53 -8.73 25.01 2.13
N TRP A 54 -7.45 24.79 2.36
CA TRP A 54 -6.93 23.58 3.00
C TRP A 54 -7.63 23.21 4.33
N ALA A 55 -8.01 24.23 5.11
CA ALA A 55 -8.73 24.07 6.39
C ALA A 55 -10.25 23.91 6.20
N GLY A 56 -10.74 23.71 4.97
CA GLY A 56 -12.16 23.51 4.66
C GLY A 56 -13.00 24.78 4.64
N LYS A 57 -12.42 25.96 4.87
CA LYS A 57 -13.15 27.24 4.81
C LYS A 57 -13.39 27.65 3.37
N VAL A 58 -14.55 28.25 3.08
CA VAL A 58 -14.86 28.81 1.77
C VAL A 58 -13.83 29.88 1.40
N ARG A 59 -13.30 29.81 0.16
CA ARG A 59 -12.32 30.79 -0.36
C ARG A 59 -13.05 32.07 -0.72
N GLN A 60 -12.46 33.19 -0.31
CA GLN A 60 -12.93 34.52 -0.74
C GLN A 60 -12.30 34.93 -2.09
N ARG A 61 -11.21 34.29 -2.51
CA ARG A 61 -10.53 34.53 -3.79
C ARG A 61 -10.50 33.25 -4.60
N GLN A 62 -10.60 33.36 -5.91
CA GLN A 62 -10.49 32.19 -6.81
C GLN A 62 -9.15 31.49 -6.62
N SER A 63 -9.18 30.14 -6.69
CA SER A 63 -7.96 29.33 -6.66
C SER A 63 -7.19 29.51 -7.97
N GLY A 64 -5.84 29.51 -7.89
CA GLY A 64 -4.97 29.53 -9.08
C GLY A 64 -4.31 30.86 -9.39
N GLY A 65 -4.60 31.96 -8.65
CA GLY A 65 -3.98 33.27 -8.84
C GLY A 65 -2.59 33.44 -8.24
N GLY A 66 -2.02 32.40 -7.62
CA GLY A 66 -0.67 32.42 -7.06
C GLY A 66 0.36 31.67 -7.88
N ALA A 67 1.63 31.68 -7.43
CA ALA A 67 2.68 30.85 -8.02
C ALA A 67 2.26 29.38 -8.05
N LYS A 68 2.46 28.73 -9.21
CA LYS A 68 2.20 27.29 -9.35
C LYS A 68 3.21 26.53 -8.50
N GLY A 69 2.72 25.70 -7.60
CA GLY A 69 3.59 24.82 -6.81
C GLY A 69 4.31 23.79 -7.69
N VAL A 70 5.41 23.25 -7.19
CA VAL A 70 6.28 22.30 -7.88
C VAL A 70 5.50 21.09 -8.40
N LEU A 71 4.63 20.48 -7.58
CA LEU A 71 3.73 19.40 -8.01
C LEU A 71 2.40 19.99 -8.51
N SER A 72 2.43 20.78 -9.59
CA SER A 72 1.22 21.40 -10.15
C SER A 72 0.40 20.42 -10.99
N PRO A 73 0.95 19.67 -11.98
CA PRO A 73 0.23 18.68 -12.75
C PRO A 73 -0.28 17.50 -11.90
N MET A 74 -1.37 16.88 -12.29
CA MET A 74 -1.89 15.71 -11.58
C MET A 74 -1.01 14.47 -11.80
N GLU A 75 -0.39 14.40 -12.96
CA GLU A 75 0.58 13.37 -13.34
C GLU A 75 1.79 13.38 -12.41
N ASP A 76 2.32 14.56 -12.09
CA ASP A 76 3.46 14.70 -11.18
C ASP A 76 3.07 14.36 -9.74
N LYS A 77 1.83 14.64 -9.33
CA LYS A 77 1.30 14.20 -8.02
C LYS A 77 1.20 12.68 -7.94
N LEU A 78 0.72 12.05 -9.03
CA LEU A 78 0.63 10.59 -9.08
C LEU A 78 2.02 9.96 -9.11
N LEU A 79 2.94 10.47 -9.93
CA LEU A 79 4.34 10.04 -9.97
C LEU A 79 5.00 10.14 -8.58
N PHE A 80 4.84 11.26 -7.91
CA PHE A 80 5.38 11.52 -6.57
C PHE A 80 4.89 10.48 -5.55
N ILE A 81 3.56 10.26 -5.48
CA ILE A 81 3.02 9.39 -4.44
C ILE A 81 3.26 7.90 -4.73
N LEU A 82 3.27 7.48 -5.99
CA LEU A 82 3.61 6.11 -6.37
C LEU A 82 5.09 5.80 -6.08
N GLY A 83 6.00 6.72 -6.39
CA GLY A 83 7.41 6.58 -6.06
C GLY A 83 7.64 6.44 -4.55
N TYR A 84 6.92 7.22 -3.75
CA TYR A 84 6.96 7.08 -2.29
C TYR A 84 6.44 5.72 -1.83
N GLN A 85 5.30 5.27 -2.35
CA GLN A 85 4.70 3.98 -1.98
C GLN A 85 5.59 2.79 -2.33
N LYS A 86 6.26 2.86 -3.47
CA LYS A 86 7.10 1.77 -3.95
C LYS A 86 8.36 1.57 -3.12
N THR A 87 9.00 2.65 -2.69
CA THR A 87 10.34 2.59 -2.08
C THR A 87 10.38 2.99 -0.62
N ASN A 88 9.32 3.66 -0.12
CA ASN A 88 9.23 4.20 1.25
C ASN A 88 10.53 4.88 1.72
N PRO A 89 11.08 5.83 0.95
CA PRO A 89 12.36 6.44 1.24
C PRO A 89 12.24 7.47 2.38
N LEU A 90 13.38 7.92 2.91
CA LEU A 90 13.42 9.08 3.78
C LEU A 90 12.81 10.28 3.05
N GLN A 91 11.95 11.04 3.72
CA GLN A 91 11.23 12.17 3.10
C GLN A 91 12.17 13.21 2.48
N THR A 92 13.31 13.46 3.11
CA THR A 92 14.35 14.33 2.55
C THR A 92 14.85 13.81 1.20
N MET A 93 15.16 12.51 1.11
CA MET A 93 15.63 11.88 -0.12
C MET A 93 14.56 11.84 -1.20
N HIS A 94 13.30 11.60 -0.79
CA HIS A 94 12.18 11.60 -1.72
C HIS A 94 11.88 12.98 -2.31
N GLY A 95 12.08 14.04 -1.53
CA GLY A 95 11.85 15.42 -1.98
C GLY A 95 12.87 15.93 -3.00
N LEU A 96 14.12 15.46 -2.92
CA LEU A 96 15.22 15.98 -3.76
C LEU A 96 14.92 15.95 -5.27
N PRO A 97 14.46 14.85 -5.88
CA PRO A 97 14.16 14.79 -7.30
C PRO A 97 13.03 15.74 -7.73
N PHE A 98 12.19 16.17 -6.79
CA PHE A 98 11.03 17.03 -7.02
C PHE A 98 11.26 18.48 -6.56
N ASP A 99 12.48 18.84 -6.21
CA ASP A 99 12.81 20.16 -5.65
C ASP A 99 11.91 20.56 -4.46
N LEU A 100 11.67 19.62 -3.56
CA LEU A 100 10.85 19.80 -2.36
C LEU A 100 11.71 19.70 -1.10
N SER A 101 11.51 20.63 -0.17
CA SER A 101 12.03 20.50 1.19
C SER A 101 11.36 19.35 1.94
N GLN A 102 11.97 18.85 3.01
CA GLN A 102 11.40 17.79 3.83
C GLN A 102 9.99 18.13 4.37
N PRO A 103 9.70 19.33 4.90
CA PRO A 103 8.34 19.69 5.33
C PRO A 103 7.31 19.70 4.19
N GLN A 104 7.71 20.14 3.00
CA GLN A 104 6.84 20.10 1.82
C GLN A 104 6.58 18.66 1.38
N THR A 105 7.62 17.83 1.35
CA THR A 105 7.51 16.40 1.05
C THR A 105 6.56 15.70 2.01
N HIS A 106 6.73 15.92 3.32
CA HIS A 106 5.82 15.42 4.35
C HIS A 106 4.37 15.83 4.08
N SER A 107 4.15 17.12 3.83
CA SER A 107 2.81 17.66 3.57
C SER A 107 2.18 17.02 2.33
N TRP A 108 2.94 16.82 1.25
CA TRP A 108 2.45 16.19 0.03
C TRP A 108 2.14 14.71 0.22
N ILE A 109 2.98 13.96 0.92
CA ILE A 109 2.72 12.55 1.24
C ILE A 109 1.39 12.41 1.99
N HIS A 110 1.22 13.17 3.09
CA HIS A 110 -0.01 13.12 3.89
C HIS A 110 -1.26 13.60 3.15
N ARG A 111 -1.08 14.47 2.16
CA ARG A 111 -2.16 14.93 1.28
C ARG A 111 -2.57 13.86 0.26
N LEU A 112 -1.60 13.23 -0.38
CA LEU A 112 -1.85 12.36 -1.53
C LEU A 112 -2.18 10.91 -1.15
N LEU A 113 -1.66 10.38 -0.03
CA LEU A 113 -1.97 9.01 0.41
C LEU A 113 -3.47 8.72 0.55
N PRO A 114 -4.27 9.57 1.25
CA PRO A 114 -5.71 9.33 1.33
C PRO A 114 -6.42 9.44 -0.02
N VAL A 115 -5.95 10.33 -0.89
CA VAL A 115 -6.50 10.49 -2.25
C VAL A 115 -6.23 9.27 -3.10
N LEU A 116 -4.99 8.77 -3.10
CA LEU A 116 -4.62 7.54 -3.81
C LEU A 116 -5.46 6.35 -3.33
N ARG A 117 -5.64 6.21 -2.02
CA ARG A 117 -6.49 5.15 -1.45
C ARG A 117 -7.93 5.24 -1.97
N CYS A 118 -8.52 6.43 -2.02
CA CYS A 118 -9.87 6.63 -2.55
C CYS A 118 -9.91 6.32 -4.06
N ALA A 119 -8.91 6.73 -4.83
CA ALA A 119 -8.82 6.45 -6.26
C ALA A 119 -8.74 4.95 -6.54
N LEU A 120 -7.89 4.22 -5.83
CA LEU A 120 -7.75 2.77 -5.98
C LEU A 120 -9.01 2.03 -5.54
N ALA A 121 -9.70 2.50 -4.49
CA ALA A 121 -10.97 1.93 -4.07
C ALA A 121 -12.08 2.14 -5.11
N ALA A 122 -12.12 3.30 -5.76
CA ALA A 122 -13.07 3.59 -6.84
C ALA A 122 -12.84 2.75 -8.11
N LEU A 123 -11.63 2.23 -8.28
CA LEU A 123 -11.25 1.33 -9.39
C LEU A 123 -11.32 -0.15 -9.00
N ASP A 124 -11.80 -0.48 -7.81
CA ASP A 124 -11.75 -1.83 -7.24
C ASP A 124 -10.34 -2.46 -7.21
N MET A 125 -9.31 -1.60 -7.13
CA MET A 125 -7.90 -2.01 -7.10
C MET A 125 -7.31 -1.99 -5.68
N ALA A 126 -8.06 -1.55 -4.68
CA ALA A 126 -7.62 -1.57 -3.29
C ALA A 126 -7.96 -2.92 -2.63
N PRO A 127 -7.02 -3.51 -1.85
CA PRO A 127 -7.31 -4.72 -1.10
C PRO A 127 -8.45 -4.48 -0.10
N ALA A 128 -9.31 -5.49 0.05
CA ALA A 128 -10.35 -5.47 1.06
C ALA A 128 -9.73 -5.35 2.48
N ARG A 129 -10.38 -4.57 3.34
CA ARG A 129 -10.03 -4.43 4.76
C ARG A 129 -11.06 -5.12 5.66
N ASP A 130 -12.16 -5.53 5.07
CA ASP A 130 -13.26 -6.26 5.67
C ASP A 130 -13.30 -7.66 5.05
N ALA A 131 -13.28 -8.68 5.90
CA ALA A 131 -13.25 -10.09 5.55
C ALA A 131 -14.47 -10.51 4.70
N SER A 132 -15.64 -9.96 5.01
CA SER A 132 -16.89 -10.26 4.28
C SER A 132 -16.87 -9.85 2.80
N ARG A 133 -15.95 -8.95 2.43
CA ARG A 133 -15.82 -8.45 1.05
C ARG A 133 -14.92 -9.32 0.18
N VAL A 134 -14.15 -10.25 0.76
CA VAL A 134 -13.17 -11.06 0.03
C VAL A 134 -13.84 -11.91 -1.04
N ALA A 135 -14.92 -12.61 -0.69
CA ALA A 135 -15.66 -13.48 -1.63
C ALA A 135 -16.22 -12.76 -2.86
N ARG A 136 -16.44 -11.44 -2.76
CA ARG A 136 -16.98 -10.61 -3.85
C ARG A 136 -15.94 -9.66 -4.44
N SER A 137 -14.69 -9.76 -3.97
CA SER A 137 -13.63 -8.88 -4.45
C SER A 137 -13.30 -9.17 -5.92
N PRO A 138 -13.37 -8.18 -6.82
CA PRO A 138 -12.92 -8.36 -8.21
C PRO A 138 -11.48 -8.86 -8.29
N LEU A 139 -10.64 -8.47 -7.35
CA LEU A 139 -9.24 -8.92 -7.26
C LEU A 139 -9.12 -10.42 -6.94
N MET A 140 -10.10 -11.01 -6.23
CA MET A 140 -10.11 -12.44 -5.95
C MET A 140 -10.69 -13.24 -7.12
N LEU A 141 -11.69 -12.68 -7.80
CA LEU A 141 -12.43 -13.36 -8.87
C LEU A 141 -11.73 -13.25 -10.23
N GLU A 142 -10.67 -12.45 -10.35
CA GLU A 142 -9.89 -12.30 -11.58
C GLU A 142 -9.07 -13.58 -11.83
N GLY A 143 -9.41 -14.33 -12.88
CA GLY A 143 -8.80 -15.61 -13.20
C GLY A 143 -9.34 -16.76 -12.36
N ALA A 144 -8.46 -17.68 -11.96
CA ALA A 144 -8.81 -18.76 -11.05
C ALA A 144 -8.84 -18.23 -9.60
N PRO A 145 -9.82 -18.61 -8.76
CA PRO A 145 -9.90 -18.18 -7.38
C PRO A 145 -8.92 -18.99 -6.49
N VAL A 146 -7.64 -18.87 -6.79
CA VAL A 146 -6.55 -19.47 -6.01
C VAL A 146 -5.92 -18.37 -5.16
N GLY A 147 -5.99 -18.53 -3.84
CA GLY A 147 -5.47 -17.58 -2.88
C GLY A 147 -4.26 -18.11 -2.13
N ALA A 148 -3.24 -17.28 -1.94
CA ALA A 148 -2.15 -17.55 -1.00
C ALA A 148 -2.32 -16.70 0.26
N LEU A 149 -2.31 -17.36 1.42
CA LEU A 149 -2.35 -16.70 2.72
C LEU A 149 -0.92 -16.54 3.27
N ASP A 150 -0.54 -15.31 3.55
CA ASP A 150 0.79 -15.00 4.09
C ASP A 150 0.73 -14.01 5.26
N GLY A 151 1.74 -14.07 6.11
CA GLY A 151 1.92 -13.20 7.26
C GLY A 151 3.14 -12.31 7.10
N THR A 152 2.94 -11.00 6.94
CA THR A 152 4.05 -10.06 6.89
C THR A 152 4.29 -9.40 8.24
N GLU A 153 5.56 -9.32 8.63
CA GLU A 153 5.99 -8.79 9.92
C GLU A 153 7.02 -7.67 9.72
N ARG A 154 6.70 -6.48 10.22
CA ARG A 154 7.50 -5.27 10.05
C ARG A 154 8.07 -4.80 11.38
N ARG A 155 9.33 -4.40 11.40
CA ARG A 155 9.93 -3.77 12.59
C ARG A 155 9.26 -2.42 12.88
N ARG A 156 9.10 -2.14 14.16
CA ARG A 156 8.65 -0.86 14.69
C ARG A 156 9.62 -0.34 15.74
N GLN A 157 9.52 0.93 16.06
CA GLN A 157 10.24 1.49 17.21
C GLN A 157 9.73 0.85 18.50
N ARG A 158 10.66 0.66 19.45
CA ARG A 158 10.32 0.13 20.78
C ARG A 158 9.29 1.08 21.45
N PRO A 159 8.13 0.56 21.86
CA PRO A 159 7.17 1.37 22.64
C PRO A 159 7.75 1.80 23.98
N THR A 160 7.26 2.90 24.52
CA THR A 160 7.64 3.38 25.87
C THR A 160 6.97 2.57 26.98
N GLU A 161 5.72 2.16 26.79
CA GLU A 161 4.93 1.42 27.75
C GLU A 161 5.29 -0.06 27.79
N ALA A 162 5.50 -0.62 28.98
CA ALA A 162 5.90 -2.01 29.19
C ALA A 162 4.88 -3.02 28.61
N ALA A 163 3.58 -2.76 28.74
CA ALA A 163 2.54 -3.61 28.17
C ALA A 163 2.62 -3.67 26.63
N GLN A 164 2.83 -2.52 25.98
CA GLN A 164 3.02 -2.43 24.55
C GLN A 164 4.32 -3.09 24.09
N GLN A 165 5.40 -2.95 24.86
CA GLN A 165 6.65 -3.66 24.59
C GLN A 165 6.43 -5.18 24.54
N THR A 166 5.74 -5.73 25.55
CA THR A 166 5.43 -7.16 25.63
C THR A 166 4.53 -7.62 24.48
N ALA A 167 3.51 -6.85 24.12
CA ALA A 167 2.57 -7.18 23.05
C ALA A 167 3.23 -7.18 21.67
N HIS A 168 4.14 -6.24 21.42
CA HIS A 168 4.78 -6.10 20.10
C HIS A 168 6.10 -6.85 19.96
N TYR A 169 6.62 -7.49 21.02
CA TYR A 169 7.86 -8.23 20.94
C TYR A 169 7.69 -9.57 20.22
N SER A 170 8.32 -9.71 19.07
CA SER A 170 8.39 -10.95 18.31
C SER A 170 9.60 -11.79 18.75
N GLY A 171 9.34 -12.94 19.34
CA GLY A 171 10.39 -13.90 19.71
C GLY A 171 11.16 -14.43 18.50
N LYS A 172 10.48 -14.60 17.34
CA LYS A 172 11.09 -15.03 16.08
C LYS A 172 12.05 -13.98 15.52
N LYS A 173 11.68 -12.71 15.54
CA LYS A 173 12.48 -11.59 15.00
C LYS A 173 13.39 -10.94 16.04
N LYS A 174 13.23 -11.30 17.33
CA LYS A 174 13.94 -10.69 18.48
C LYS A 174 13.89 -9.16 18.44
N ALA A 175 12.73 -8.62 18.09
CA ALA A 175 12.50 -7.20 17.91
C ALA A 175 11.03 -6.86 18.13
N HIS A 176 10.71 -5.57 18.36
CA HIS A 176 9.33 -5.09 18.36
C HIS A 176 8.85 -4.97 16.94
N THR A 177 7.70 -5.56 16.65
CA THR A 177 7.14 -5.67 15.31
C THR A 177 5.64 -5.43 15.29
N ASP A 178 5.16 -5.08 14.12
CA ASP A 178 3.76 -5.06 13.73
C ASP A 178 3.53 -6.11 12.65
N LYS A 179 2.39 -6.79 12.72
CA LYS A 179 2.05 -7.90 11.84
C LYS A 179 0.75 -7.64 11.07
N ASN A 180 0.73 -8.05 9.82
CA ASN A 180 -0.48 -8.11 9.00
C ASN A 180 -0.58 -9.50 8.36
N VAL A 181 -1.80 -10.01 8.26
CA VAL A 181 -2.15 -11.14 7.41
C VAL A 181 -2.66 -10.58 6.09
N LEU A 182 -2.23 -11.16 4.99
CA LEU A 182 -2.66 -10.79 3.65
C LEU A 182 -3.07 -12.04 2.87
N LEU A 183 -4.06 -11.85 1.99
CA LEU A 183 -4.48 -12.82 1.01
C LEU A 183 -4.10 -12.29 -0.37
N ILE A 184 -3.40 -13.10 -1.14
CA ILE A 184 -2.94 -12.78 -2.50
C ILE A 184 -3.67 -13.70 -3.47
N ASN A 185 -4.16 -13.17 -4.57
CA ASN A 185 -4.59 -13.99 -5.69
C ASN A 185 -3.32 -14.45 -6.43
N GLU A 186 -3.06 -15.75 -6.46
CA GLU A 186 -1.83 -16.30 -7.04
C GLU A 186 -1.77 -16.14 -8.56
N TYR A 187 -2.92 -16.16 -9.23
CA TYR A 187 -2.98 -15.99 -10.66
C TYR A 187 -2.55 -14.59 -11.12
N THR A 188 -2.96 -13.57 -10.36
CA THR A 188 -2.71 -12.16 -10.72
C THR A 188 -1.61 -11.51 -9.90
N SER A 189 -1.13 -12.17 -8.84
CA SER A 189 -0.20 -11.64 -7.83
C SER A 189 -0.71 -10.36 -7.14
N LYS A 190 -2.02 -10.14 -7.14
CA LYS A 190 -2.64 -8.96 -6.51
C LYS A 190 -3.03 -9.27 -5.07
N VAL A 191 -2.82 -8.30 -4.18
CA VAL A 191 -3.27 -8.39 -2.79
C VAL A 191 -4.79 -8.17 -2.75
N VAL A 192 -5.53 -9.21 -2.39
CA VAL A 192 -6.99 -9.21 -2.31
C VAL A 192 -7.49 -8.66 -0.97
N TYR A 193 -6.80 -9.06 0.10
CA TYR A 193 -7.14 -8.66 1.46
C TYR A 193 -5.88 -8.28 2.23
N LEU A 194 -6.01 -7.27 3.05
CA LEU A 194 -4.97 -6.85 3.97
C LEU A 194 -5.60 -6.58 5.34
N ARG A 195 -5.36 -7.49 6.29
CA ARG A 195 -5.86 -7.37 7.66
C ARG A 195 -5.38 -6.06 8.31
N PRO A 196 -6.18 -5.40 9.17
CA PRO A 196 -5.68 -4.39 10.08
C PRO A 196 -4.46 -4.90 10.86
N THR A 197 -3.52 -4.00 11.13
CA THR A 197 -2.28 -4.33 11.83
C THR A 197 -2.54 -4.86 13.23
N VAL A 198 -1.85 -5.93 13.61
CA VAL A 198 -1.87 -6.51 14.95
C VAL A 198 -0.46 -6.51 15.55
N ALA A 199 -0.38 -6.70 16.85
CA ALA A 199 0.89 -6.75 17.58
C ALA A 199 1.72 -7.97 17.16
N GLY A 200 3.04 -7.81 17.04
CA GLY A 200 3.96 -8.82 16.52
C GLY A 200 4.01 -10.14 17.29
N LYS A 201 3.62 -10.15 18.56
CA LYS A 201 3.48 -11.36 19.37
C LYS A 201 2.32 -12.27 18.92
N THR A 202 1.34 -11.72 18.18
CA THR A 202 0.18 -12.49 17.72
C THR A 202 0.63 -13.60 16.78
N HIS A 203 0.19 -14.82 17.02
CA HIS A 203 0.48 -15.96 16.15
C HIS A 203 -0.25 -15.81 14.80
N ASP A 204 0.38 -16.19 13.69
CA ASP A 204 -0.17 -15.99 12.35
C ASP A 204 -1.51 -16.71 12.17
N LYS A 205 -1.60 -17.97 12.61
CA LYS A 205 -2.87 -18.72 12.62
C LYS A 205 -3.96 -17.98 13.39
N LYS A 206 -3.68 -17.54 14.63
CA LYS A 206 -4.64 -16.79 15.43
C LYS A 206 -5.10 -15.52 14.72
N ALA A 207 -4.16 -14.83 14.09
CA ALA A 207 -4.48 -13.64 13.31
C ALA A 207 -5.36 -13.96 12.10
N ALA A 208 -5.21 -15.10 11.45
CA ALA A 208 -6.07 -15.57 10.37
C ALA A 208 -7.45 -16.01 10.86
N ASP A 209 -7.52 -16.78 11.96
CA ASP A 209 -8.79 -17.20 12.57
C ASP A 209 -9.64 -15.98 12.96
N GLU A 210 -9.04 -14.98 13.62
CA GLU A 210 -9.72 -13.75 14.02
C GLU A 210 -10.12 -12.85 12.83
N ALA A 211 -9.50 -13.03 11.67
CA ALA A 211 -9.87 -12.28 10.46
C ALA A 211 -11.20 -12.77 9.90
N ASP A 212 -11.60 -14.01 10.14
CA ASP A 212 -12.85 -14.64 9.70
C ASP A 212 -13.14 -14.41 8.21
N LEU A 213 -12.16 -14.80 7.37
CA LEU A 213 -12.20 -14.57 5.94
C LEU A 213 -13.28 -15.42 5.27
N VAL A 214 -14.10 -14.77 4.46
CA VAL A 214 -15.12 -15.44 3.62
C VAL A 214 -14.57 -15.57 2.21
N TYR A 215 -14.34 -16.80 1.77
CA TYR A 215 -13.79 -17.10 0.45
C TYR A 215 -14.89 -17.35 -0.60
N PRO A 216 -14.60 -17.19 -1.90
CA PRO A 216 -15.52 -17.62 -2.96
C PRO A 216 -15.73 -19.13 -2.91
N VAL A 217 -16.90 -19.60 -3.33
CA VAL A 217 -17.19 -21.04 -3.45
C VAL A 217 -16.22 -21.69 -4.45
N ASN A 218 -15.69 -22.86 -4.10
CA ASN A 218 -14.70 -23.61 -4.90
C ASN A 218 -13.35 -22.90 -5.06
N SER A 219 -12.98 -22.02 -4.14
CA SER A 219 -11.63 -21.45 -4.13
C SER A 219 -10.62 -22.46 -3.57
N THR A 220 -9.38 -22.36 -4.02
CA THR A 220 -8.24 -23.06 -3.45
C THR A 220 -7.42 -22.09 -2.62
N LEU A 221 -7.01 -22.51 -1.42
CA LEU A 221 -6.19 -21.71 -0.52
C LEU A 221 -4.85 -22.38 -0.26
N ASP A 222 -3.78 -21.76 -0.74
CA ASP A 222 -2.42 -22.14 -0.41
C ASP A 222 -1.97 -21.39 0.86
N LYS A 223 -1.42 -22.14 1.81
CA LYS A 223 -1.01 -21.59 3.10
C LYS A 223 0.34 -22.17 3.54
N ASP A 224 1.19 -21.31 4.08
CA ASP A 224 2.46 -21.73 4.69
C ASP A 224 2.20 -22.58 5.96
N THR A 225 3.20 -23.34 6.39
CA THR A 225 3.18 -24.20 7.60
C THR A 225 2.83 -23.44 8.88
N VAL A 226 3.09 -22.14 8.94
CA VAL A 226 2.73 -21.26 10.08
C VAL A 226 1.21 -21.13 10.28
N PHE A 227 0.40 -21.43 9.26
CA PHE A 227 -1.07 -21.45 9.30
C PHE A 227 -1.65 -22.85 9.51
N GLN A 228 -0.85 -23.80 9.99
CA GLN A 228 -1.31 -25.16 10.25
C GLN A 228 -2.53 -25.16 11.19
N GLY A 229 -3.60 -25.89 10.78
CA GLY A 229 -4.86 -25.93 11.52
C GLY A 229 -5.78 -24.71 11.28
N TYR A 230 -5.45 -23.80 10.37
CA TYR A 230 -6.39 -22.84 9.84
C TYR A 230 -7.19 -23.50 8.72
N GLU A 231 -8.48 -23.71 8.95
CA GLU A 231 -9.38 -24.43 8.04
C GLU A 231 -10.65 -23.61 7.84
N PRO A 232 -10.66 -22.68 6.88
CA PRO A 232 -11.86 -21.91 6.56
C PRO A 232 -12.96 -22.81 5.98
N ALA A 233 -14.21 -22.44 6.21
CA ALA A 233 -15.35 -23.21 5.74
C ALA A 233 -15.46 -23.16 4.21
N GLY A 234 -15.52 -24.33 3.57
CA GLY A 234 -15.87 -24.46 2.15
C GLY A 234 -14.72 -24.40 1.15
N ASP A 235 -13.47 -24.32 1.61
CA ASP A 235 -12.30 -24.21 0.73
C ASP A 235 -11.47 -25.51 0.69
N LEU A 236 -10.89 -25.77 -0.50
CA LEU A 236 -9.85 -26.78 -0.65
C LEU A 236 -8.53 -26.14 -0.20
N THR A 237 -8.06 -26.49 0.99
CA THR A 237 -6.77 -26.01 1.49
C THR A 237 -5.64 -26.91 1.02
N GLN A 238 -4.59 -26.32 0.45
CA GLN A 238 -3.34 -26.97 0.16
C GLN A 238 -2.25 -26.45 1.10
N GLN A 239 -1.43 -27.33 1.60
CA GLN A 239 -0.33 -26.99 2.50
C GLN A 239 0.88 -27.86 2.16
N PRO A 240 2.08 -27.29 2.02
CA PRO A 240 3.27 -28.11 1.82
C PRO A 240 3.46 -29.08 2.98
N PRO A 241 3.92 -30.31 2.72
CA PRO A 241 4.23 -31.26 3.77
C PRO A 241 5.27 -30.68 4.72
N LYS A 242 5.15 -30.97 6.02
CA LYS A 242 6.20 -30.60 6.97
C LYS A 242 7.52 -31.19 6.49
N SER A 243 8.55 -30.35 6.34
CA SER A 243 9.92 -30.83 6.21
C SER A 243 10.20 -31.78 7.38
N PRO A 244 10.74 -32.99 7.15
CA PRO A 244 11.17 -33.83 8.25
C PRO A 244 12.17 -33.02 9.09
N GLU A 245 11.87 -32.84 10.37
CA GLU A 245 12.80 -32.21 11.30
C GLU A 245 14.13 -32.95 11.17
N ALA A 246 15.18 -32.20 10.85
CA ALA A 246 16.52 -32.71 10.95
C ALA A 246 16.71 -33.13 12.42
N ARG A 247 16.63 -34.43 12.69
CA ARG A 247 16.96 -34.99 13.99
C ARG A 247 18.44 -34.72 14.21
N SER A 248 18.72 -33.75 15.08
CA SER A 248 20.03 -33.52 15.67
C SER A 248 20.41 -34.64 16.61
#